data_d08c685abfb4af58fd204061079bb5fc
#
_entry.id   d08c685abfb4af58fd204061079bb5fc
#
_cell.length_a   1.000
_cell.length_b   1.000
_cell.length_c   1.000
_cell.angle_alpha   90.00
_cell.angle_beta   90.00
_cell.angle_gamma   90.00
#
_symmetry.space_group_name_H-M   'P 1'
#
loop_
_entity.id
_entity.type
_entity.pdbx_description
1 polymer ?
#
loop_
_entity_poly.entity_id
_entity_poly.type
_entity_poly.pdbx_seq_one_letter_code
_entity_poly.pdbx_strand_id
1 'polypeptide(L)'
;MKENLLIDGLVKIGISEEQAQQLSPKLESYINEIILFNSAYNLTNTSDHDELVIRHILDSLAAYLPMKNLIEKVKSSGDPAPLIGDIGSGGGLPGIPLGAVFFEEKFNLVERMSKRCAFLENCAAILGLKNVEVVNSEAEKVPEEKYDIITFRAFRPLDEQMTKTLLRMTKKGGYLAAYKAKMDSIKEEMAGIKQIVSDYEVIPLAVPGLEDSERNLVVIKKE
;
A
#
# COMPACT_ATOMS: atom_id res chain seq x y z
N MET A 1 24.55 20.57 -5.13
CA MET A 1 23.36 20.34 -4.33
C MET A 1 23.30 18.83 -4.10
N LYS A 2 23.16 18.34 -2.86
CA LYS A 2 22.86 16.92 -2.67
C LYS A 2 21.55 16.66 -3.40
N GLU A 3 21.52 15.70 -4.33
CA GLU A 3 20.28 15.20 -4.93
C GLU A 3 19.33 14.86 -3.78
N ASN A 4 18.11 15.37 -3.85
CA ASN A 4 17.10 15.03 -2.86
C ASN A 4 16.50 13.68 -3.28
N LEU A 5 17.08 12.59 -2.78
CA LEU A 5 16.73 11.21 -3.12
C LEU A 5 15.21 10.96 -3.12
N LEU A 6 14.50 11.52 -2.14
CA LEU A 6 13.05 11.34 -2.02
C LEU A 6 12.31 12.09 -3.13
N ILE A 7 12.58 13.39 -3.33
CA ILE A 7 11.87 14.18 -4.36
C ILE A 7 12.15 13.63 -5.75
N ASP A 8 13.42 13.35 -6.07
CA ASP A 8 13.80 12.81 -7.38
C ASP A 8 13.15 11.45 -7.64
N GLY A 9 13.08 10.61 -6.60
CA GLY A 9 12.40 9.33 -6.66
C GLY A 9 10.89 9.47 -6.90
N LEU A 10 10.22 10.39 -6.21
CA LEU A 10 8.79 10.66 -6.38
C LEU A 10 8.48 11.13 -7.81
N VAL A 11 9.31 12.03 -8.36
CA VAL A 11 9.15 12.50 -9.74
C VAL A 11 9.34 11.36 -10.75
N LYS A 12 10.33 10.49 -10.56
CA LYS A 12 10.56 9.31 -11.41
C LYS A 12 9.38 8.32 -11.40
N ILE A 13 8.63 8.25 -10.31
CA ILE A 13 7.41 7.42 -10.19
C ILE A 13 6.22 8.04 -10.95
N GLY A 14 6.31 9.31 -11.35
CA GLY A 14 5.25 10.02 -12.09
C GLY A 14 4.43 11.00 -11.25
N ILE A 15 4.86 11.30 -10.03
CA ILE A 15 4.31 12.38 -9.21
C ILE A 15 4.88 13.70 -9.72
N SER A 16 4.06 14.75 -9.87
CA SER A 16 4.55 16.05 -10.34
C SER A 16 5.56 16.63 -9.36
N GLU A 17 6.51 17.43 -9.86
CA GLU A 17 7.56 18.05 -9.03
C GLU A 17 6.94 18.89 -7.90
N GLU A 18 5.90 19.67 -8.21
CA GLU A 18 5.17 20.47 -7.22
C GLU A 18 4.58 19.58 -6.11
N GLN A 19 3.91 18.49 -6.47
CA GLN A 19 3.34 17.55 -5.53
C GLN A 19 4.42 16.82 -4.73
N ALA A 20 5.53 16.44 -5.36
CA ALA A 20 6.68 15.80 -4.70
C ALA A 20 7.29 16.73 -3.63
N GLN A 21 7.44 18.03 -3.93
CA GLN A 21 7.93 19.04 -2.98
C GLN A 21 6.96 19.22 -1.78
N GLN A 22 5.64 19.16 -2.01
CA GLN A 22 4.63 19.24 -0.94
C GLN A 22 4.56 17.98 -0.08
N LEU A 23 4.80 16.80 -0.68
CA LEU A 23 4.78 15.51 0.01
C LEU A 23 6.04 15.23 0.82
N SER A 24 7.19 15.66 0.30
CA SER A 24 8.51 15.34 0.88
C SER A 24 8.59 15.63 2.38
N PRO A 25 8.17 16.79 2.92
CA PRO A 25 8.25 17.05 4.36
C PRO A 25 7.39 16.08 5.19
N LYS A 26 6.24 15.66 4.68
CA LYS A 26 5.36 14.68 5.35
C LYS A 26 6.01 13.30 5.37
N LEU A 27 6.54 12.85 4.23
CA LEU A 27 7.19 11.55 4.12
C LEU A 27 8.48 11.49 4.94
N GLU A 28 9.25 12.58 5.02
CA GLU A 28 10.41 12.70 5.92
C GLU A 28 10.00 12.60 7.40
N SER A 29 8.90 13.24 7.78
CA SER A 29 8.37 13.11 9.13
C SER A 29 7.97 11.66 9.43
N TYR A 30 7.35 10.97 8.48
CA TYR A 30 6.99 9.56 8.62
C TYR A 30 8.23 8.65 8.74
N ILE A 31 9.27 8.88 7.94
CA ILE A 31 10.54 8.15 8.03
C ILE A 31 11.14 8.32 9.43
N ASN A 32 11.15 9.55 9.97
CA ASN A 32 11.65 9.83 11.32
C ASN A 32 10.85 9.08 12.40
N GLU A 33 9.53 8.99 12.27
CA GLU A 33 8.69 8.19 13.18
C GLU A 33 9.03 6.69 13.07
N ILE A 34 9.24 6.14 11.87
CA ILE A 34 9.69 4.76 11.70
C ILE A 34 11.03 4.55 12.42
N ILE A 35 12.03 5.41 12.20
CA ILE A 35 13.35 5.30 12.84
C ILE A 35 13.22 5.33 14.36
N LEU A 36 12.42 6.25 14.90
CA LEU A 36 12.22 6.42 16.34
C LEU A 36 11.60 5.18 16.99
N PHE A 37 10.59 4.60 16.37
CA PHE A 37 9.80 3.50 16.95
C PHE A 37 10.24 2.10 16.51
N ASN A 38 11.12 1.97 15.52
CA ASN A 38 11.45 0.68 14.92
C ASN A 38 12.02 -0.33 15.93
N SER A 39 12.89 0.11 16.84
CA SER A 39 13.50 -0.76 17.86
C SER A 39 12.47 -1.36 18.84
N ALA A 40 11.37 -0.65 19.08
CA ALA A 40 10.31 -1.07 20.02
C ALA A 40 9.20 -1.90 19.33
N TYR A 41 8.91 -1.61 18.06
CA TYR A 41 7.72 -2.15 17.38
C TYR A 41 8.04 -3.08 16.22
N ASN A 42 9.31 -3.16 15.80
CA ASN A 42 9.75 -3.98 14.67
C ASN A 42 8.91 -3.72 13.42
N LEU A 43 8.93 -2.45 12.99
CA LEU A 43 8.12 -1.93 11.88
C LEU A 43 8.73 -2.29 10.52
N THR A 44 10.06 -2.18 10.44
CA THR A 44 10.88 -2.44 9.25
C THR A 44 12.17 -3.15 9.64
N ASN A 45 12.83 -3.77 8.65
CA ASN A 45 14.11 -4.47 8.85
C ASN A 45 15.33 -3.54 8.83
N THR A 46 15.13 -2.24 8.65
CA THR A 46 16.18 -1.22 8.65
C THR A 46 15.72 0.02 9.40
N SER A 47 16.66 0.81 9.88
CA SER A 47 16.45 2.18 10.38
C SER A 47 17.39 3.17 9.67
N ASP A 48 18.05 2.74 8.60
CA ASP A 48 18.81 3.62 7.73
C ASP A 48 17.85 4.48 6.90
N HIS A 49 18.09 5.80 6.89
CA HIS A 49 17.21 6.77 6.24
C HIS A 49 17.08 6.51 4.73
N ASP A 50 18.18 6.34 4.03
CA ASP A 50 18.16 6.20 2.57
C ASP A 50 17.57 4.84 2.15
N GLU A 51 17.82 3.78 2.93
CA GLU A 51 17.13 2.50 2.74
C GLU A 51 15.63 2.62 2.99
N LEU A 52 15.19 3.37 3.98
CA LEU A 52 13.75 3.62 4.24
C LEU A 52 13.13 4.39 3.07
N VAL A 53 13.81 5.43 2.55
CA VAL A 53 13.35 6.14 1.35
C VAL A 53 13.15 5.17 0.20
N ILE A 54 14.18 4.39 -0.16
CA ILE A 54 14.16 3.55 -1.36
C ILE A 54 13.25 2.33 -1.18
N ARG A 55 13.52 1.50 -0.15
CA ARG A 55 12.91 0.17 0.03
C ARG A 55 11.53 0.20 0.64
N HIS A 56 11.12 1.35 1.18
CA HIS A 56 9.83 1.45 1.87
C HIS A 56 8.94 2.55 1.29
N ILE A 57 9.41 3.79 1.18
CA ILE A 57 8.58 4.88 0.67
C ILE A 57 8.42 4.78 -0.85
N LEU A 58 9.52 4.78 -1.61
CA LEU A 58 9.47 4.71 -3.07
C LEU A 58 8.90 3.37 -3.56
N ASP A 59 9.23 2.26 -2.88
CA ASP A 59 8.65 0.94 -3.18
C ASP A 59 7.13 0.92 -2.96
N SER A 60 6.62 1.59 -1.91
CA SER A 60 5.17 1.74 -1.69
C SER A 60 4.50 2.61 -2.77
N LEU A 61 5.14 3.70 -3.17
CA LEU A 61 4.62 4.65 -4.14
C LEU A 61 4.89 4.28 -5.60
N ALA A 62 5.70 3.25 -5.88
CA ALA A 62 5.91 2.74 -7.24
C ALA A 62 4.60 2.31 -7.91
N ALA A 63 3.57 1.94 -7.12
CA ALA A 63 2.24 1.66 -7.63
C ALA A 63 1.35 2.92 -7.78
N TYR A 64 1.89 4.14 -7.69
CA TYR A 64 1.10 5.37 -7.80
C TYR A 64 0.21 5.42 -9.03
N LEU A 65 0.77 5.23 -10.24
CA LEU A 65 -0.01 5.26 -11.47
C LEU A 65 -1.00 4.11 -11.59
N PRO A 66 -0.65 2.83 -11.32
CA PRO A 66 -1.62 1.75 -11.24
C PRO A 66 -2.76 2.00 -10.25
N MET A 67 -2.46 2.46 -9.04
CA MET A 67 -3.48 2.76 -8.02
C MET A 67 -4.38 3.90 -8.45
N LYS A 68 -3.83 4.96 -9.05
CA LYS A 68 -4.62 6.06 -9.62
C LYS A 68 -5.62 5.55 -10.66
N ASN A 69 -5.17 4.67 -11.56
CA ASN A 69 -6.03 4.07 -12.58
C ASN A 69 -7.15 3.21 -11.96
N LEU A 70 -6.86 2.44 -10.91
CA LEU A 70 -7.88 1.65 -10.21
C LEU A 70 -8.92 2.54 -9.53
N ILE A 71 -8.48 3.61 -8.85
CA ILE A 71 -9.35 4.61 -8.23
C ILE A 71 -10.28 5.24 -9.28
N GLU A 72 -9.74 5.64 -10.43
CA GLU A 72 -10.53 6.22 -11.52
C GLU A 72 -11.53 5.21 -12.12
N LYS A 73 -11.16 3.94 -12.27
CA LYS A 73 -12.07 2.88 -12.69
C LYS A 73 -13.24 2.70 -11.72
N VAL A 74 -12.99 2.70 -10.41
CA VAL A 74 -14.05 2.61 -9.39
C VAL A 74 -14.95 3.83 -9.44
N LYS A 75 -14.40 5.05 -9.50
CA LYS A 75 -15.17 6.29 -9.64
C LYS A 75 -16.07 6.28 -10.88
N SER A 76 -15.53 5.81 -12.00
CA SER A 76 -16.28 5.70 -13.26
C SER A 76 -17.39 4.63 -13.22
N SER A 77 -17.30 3.67 -12.31
CA SER A 77 -18.31 2.62 -12.12
C SER A 77 -19.45 3.04 -11.20
N GLY A 78 -19.41 4.26 -10.63
CA GLY A 78 -20.52 4.86 -9.87
C GLY A 78 -20.25 5.09 -8.38
N ASP A 79 -19.07 4.74 -7.85
CA ASP A 79 -18.69 5.12 -6.48
C ASP A 79 -17.73 6.33 -6.53
N PRO A 80 -18.22 7.56 -6.26
CA PRO A 80 -17.40 8.78 -6.38
C PRO A 80 -16.36 8.92 -5.26
N ALA A 81 -16.46 8.13 -4.19
CA ALA A 81 -15.60 8.20 -3.01
C ALA A 81 -15.13 6.82 -2.57
N PRO A 82 -14.27 6.16 -3.37
CA PRO A 82 -13.81 4.81 -3.08
C PRO A 82 -13.10 4.71 -1.73
N LEU A 83 -13.40 3.64 -0.99
CA LEU A 83 -12.73 3.31 0.25
C LEU A 83 -11.62 2.28 -0.02
N ILE A 84 -10.40 2.63 0.32
CA ILE A 84 -9.23 1.77 0.13
C ILE A 84 -8.82 1.16 1.47
N GLY A 85 -8.69 -0.17 1.51
CA GLY A 85 -8.20 -0.90 2.68
C GLY A 85 -6.74 -1.34 2.50
N ASP A 86 -5.85 -0.94 3.38
CA ASP A 86 -4.51 -1.53 3.50
C ASP A 86 -4.54 -2.62 4.57
N ILE A 87 -4.46 -3.88 4.15
CA ILE A 87 -4.69 -5.04 5.03
C ILE A 87 -3.37 -5.60 5.57
N GLY A 88 -3.28 -5.65 6.89
CA GLY A 88 -2.04 -6.01 7.59
C GLY A 88 -1.01 -4.90 7.47
N SER A 89 -1.43 -3.67 7.70
CA SER A 89 -0.66 -2.44 7.46
C SER A 89 0.71 -2.41 8.13
N GLY A 90 0.90 -3.11 9.25
CA GLY A 90 2.18 -3.20 9.94
C GLY A 90 2.73 -1.84 10.35
N GLY A 91 3.82 -1.43 9.71
CA GLY A 91 4.40 -0.09 9.85
C GLY A 91 3.68 1.00 9.06
N GLY A 92 2.56 0.69 8.37
CA GLY A 92 1.81 1.64 7.55
C GLY A 92 2.21 1.64 6.07
N LEU A 93 2.78 0.56 5.59
CA LEU A 93 3.35 0.45 4.24
C LEU A 93 2.59 -0.61 3.41
N PRO A 94 1.89 -0.25 2.35
CA PRO A 94 1.96 1.02 1.61
C PRO A 94 0.94 2.09 2.05
N GLY A 95 0.07 1.84 3.01
CA GLY A 95 -1.12 2.65 3.32
C GLY A 95 -0.84 4.12 3.67
N ILE A 96 0.17 4.43 4.51
CA ILE A 96 0.53 5.81 4.87
C ILE A 96 1.05 6.60 3.65
N PRO A 97 2.05 6.12 2.87
CA PRO A 97 2.47 6.81 1.66
C PRO A 97 1.35 7.00 0.63
N LEU A 98 0.52 5.97 0.41
CA LEU A 98 -0.62 6.08 -0.50
C LEU A 98 -1.67 7.07 0.01
N GLY A 99 -2.02 7.04 1.29
CA GLY A 99 -2.94 8.00 1.89
C GLY A 99 -2.42 9.44 1.85
N ALA A 100 -1.10 9.64 1.91
CA ALA A 100 -0.50 10.97 1.79
C ALA A 100 -0.59 11.52 0.36
N VAL A 101 -0.39 10.68 -0.67
CA VAL A 101 -0.44 11.12 -2.08
C VAL A 101 -1.87 11.22 -2.61
N PHE A 102 -2.77 10.33 -2.19
CA PHE A 102 -4.19 10.32 -2.53
C PHE A 102 -5.04 10.92 -1.42
N PHE A 103 -4.73 12.15 -1.01
CA PHE A 103 -5.33 12.82 0.16
C PHE A 103 -6.85 13.08 0.03
N GLU A 104 -7.42 12.99 -1.17
CA GLU A 104 -8.85 13.10 -1.43
C GLU A 104 -9.60 11.76 -1.23
N GLU A 105 -8.87 10.63 -1.24
CA GLU A 105 -9.44 9.29 -1.11
C GLU A 105 -9.38 8.80 0.33
N LYS A 106 -10.33 7.96 0.74
CA LYS A 106 -10.38 7.42 2.09
C LYS A 106 -9.58 6.13 2.19
N PHE A 107 -8.76 6.03 3.23
CA PHE A 107 -7.94 4.86 3.56
C PHE A 107 -8.29 4.31 4.94
N ASN A 108 -8.47 2.99 5.02
CA ASN A 108 -8.48 2.26 6.28
C ASN A 108 -7.20 1.42 6.38
N LEU A 109 -6.42 1.64 7.43
CA LEU A 109 -5.25 0.84 7.76
C LEU A 109 -5.69 -0.25 8.74
N VAL A 110 -5.82 -1.48 8.25
CA VAL A 110 -6.28 -2.61 9.08
C VAL A 110 -5.07 -3.33 9.67
N GLU A 111 -4.94 -3.30 10.98
CA GLU A 111 -3.85 -3.93 11.73
C GLU A 111 -4.38 -4.57 13.01
N ARG A 112 -3.94 -5.80 13.31
CA ARG A 112 -4.42 -6.54 14.50
C ARG A 112 -3.69 -6.19 15.79
N MET A 113 -2.44 -5.73 15.68
CA MET A 113 -1.60 -5.44 16.85
C MET A 113 -1.84 -4.03 17.35
N SER A 114 -2.46 -3.87 18.51
CA SER A 114 -2.81 -2.55 19.09
C SER A 114 -1.62 -1.60 19.22
N LYS A 115 -0.40 -2.13 19.48
CA LYS A 115 0.82 -1.30 19.52
C LYS A 115 1.14 -0.66 18.16
N ARG A 116 0.95 -1.42 17.07
CA ARG A 116 1.14 -0.90 15.70
C ARG A 116 0.02 0.05 15.34
N CYS A 117 -1.22 -0.22 15.75
CA CYS A 117 -2.34 0.72 15.57
C CYS A 117 -2.04 2.07 16.21
N ALA A 118 -1.57 2.10 17.46
CA ALA A 118 -1.18 3.34 18.14
C ALA A 118 -0.06 4.09 17.38
N PHE A 119 0.91 3.38 16.81
CA PHE A 119 1.93 3.96 15.95
C PHE A 119 1.33 4.57 14.67
N LEU A 120 0.43 3.85 14.00
CA LEU A 120 -0.24 4.32 12.78
C LEU A 120 -1.11 5.56 13.04
N GLU A 121 -1.85 5.58 14.15
CA GLU A 121 -2.64 6.74 14.61
C GLU A 121 -1.75 7.95 14.87
N ASN A 122 -0.61 7.75 15.55
CA ASN A 122 0.38 8.80 15.75
C ASN A 122 0.92 9.35 14.43
N CYS A 123 1.31 8.48 13.48
CA CYS A 123 1.76 8.88 12.16
C CYS A 123 0.68 9.68 11.42
N ALA A 124 -0.56 9.17 11.37
CA ALA A 124 -1.67 9.87 10.71
C ALA A 124 -1.90 11.27 11.29
N ALA A 125 -1.81 11.40 12.63
CA ALA A 125 -1.95 12.69 13.32
C ALA A 125 -0.80 13.66 12.99
N ILE A 126 0.46 13.21 13.09
CA ILE A 126 1.65 14.05 12.83
C ILE A 126 1.67 14.52 11.37
N LEU A 127 1.32 13.65 10.42
CA LEU A 127 1.29 13.98 9.00
C LEU A 127 0.03 14.76 8.59
N GLY A 128 -0.94 14.90 9.49
CA GLY A 128 -2.22 15.57 9.20
C GLY A 128 -3.08 14.85 8.17
N LEU A 129 -3.02 13.50 8.14
CA LEU A 129 -3.78 12.67 7.18
C LEU A 129 -5.21 12.46 7.68
N LYS A 130 -6.10 13.42 7.38
CA LYS A 130 -7.52 13.36 7.77
C LYS A 130 -8.32 12.29 7.02
N ASN A 131 -7.78 11.77 5.95
CA ASN A 131 -8.35 10.75 5.08
C ASN A 131 -7.94 9.32 5.46
N VAL A 132 -7.10 9.16 6.47
CA VAL A 132 -6.59 7.87 6.94
C VAL A 132 -7.21 7.54 8.30
N GLU A 133 -7.83 6.37 8.41
CA GLU A 133 -8.40 5.80 9.64
C GLU A 133 -7.72 4.48 9.96
N VAL A 134 -7.35 4.27 11.20
CA VAL A 134 -6.76 3.01 11.68
C VAL A 134 -7.86 2.10 12.22
N VAL A 135 -7.88 0.87 11.73
CA VAL A 135 -8.86 -0.16 12.13
C VAL A 135 -8.13 -1.27 12.87
N ASN A 136 -8.24 -1.30 14.20
CA ASN A 136 -7.66 -2.36 15.01
C ASN A 136 -8.49 -3.64 14.88
N SER A 137 -8.18 -4.48 13.91
CA SER A 137 -8.92 -5.70 13.60
C SER A 137 -8.04 -6.75 12.91
N GLU A 138 -8.40 -8.01 13.08
CA GLU A 138 -7.96 -9.08 12.20
C GLU A 138 -8.71 -8.99 10.87
N ALA A 139 -8.06 -9.39 9.76
CA ALA A 139 -8.66 -9.37 8.43
C ALA A 139 -9.97 -10.18 8.36
N GLU A 140 -10.00 -11.32 9.05
CA GLU A 140 -11.14 -12.22 9.11
C GLU A 140 -12.39 -11.60 9.76
N LYS A 141 -12.23 -10.57 10.60
CA LYS A 141 -13.30 -9.86 11.31
C LYS A 141 -13.80 -8.61 10.60
N VAL A 142 -13.11 -8.19 9.53
CA VAL A 142 -13.56 -7.05 8.73
C VAL A 142 -14.89 -7.41 8.04
N PRO A 143 -15.87 -6.48 8.00
CA PRO A 143 -17.14 -6.70 7.30
C PRO A 143 -16.98 -7.10 5.84
N GLU A 144 -17.97 -7.82 5.32
CA GLU A 144 -18.05 -8.15 3.90
C GLU A 144 -18.29 -6.90 3.05
N GLU A 145 -17.79 -6.91 1.82
CA GLU A 145 -17.99 -5.87 0.81
C GLU A 145 -17.76 -4.43 1.33
N LYS A 146 -16.74 -4.28 2.19
CA LYS A 146 -16.40 -2.99 2.79
C LYS A 146 -15.58 -2.10 1.86
N TYR A 147 -14.62 -2.67 1.13
CA TYR A 147 -13.62 -1.92 0.38
C TYR A 147 -13.81 -2.00 -1.13
N ASP A 148 -13.60 -0.88 -1.80
CA ASP A 148 -13.57 -0.82 -3.27
C ASP A 148 -12.23 -1.32 -3.81
N ILE A 149 -11.15 -0.97 -3.11
CA ILE A 149 -9.80 -1.44 -3.42
C ILE A 149 -9.16 -1.94 -2.12
N ILE A 150 -8.59 -3.13 -2.16
CA ILE A 150 -7.74 -3.64 -1.10
C ILE A 150 -6.30 -3.66 -1.59
N THR A 151 -5.40 -3.10 -0.81
CA THR A 151 -3.96 -3.21 -1.02
C THR A 151 -3.28 -3.89 0.17
N PHE A 152 -2.14 -4.51 -0.05
CA PHE A 152 -1.30 -5.09 0.98
C PHE A 152 0.10 -5.36 0.45
N ARG A 153 1.08 -5.29 1.35
CA ARG A 153 2.48 -5.59 1.06
C ARG A 153 3.07 -6.47 2.15
N ALA A 154 3.75 -7.57 1.76
CA ALA A 154 4.41 -8.50 2.69
C ALA A 154 3.51 -9.02 3.83
N PHE A 155 2.20 -9.05 3.62
CA PHE A 155 1.22 -9.47 4.62
C PHE A 155 1.19 -10.99 4.76
N ARG A 156 0.79 -11.70 3.70
CA ARG A 156 0.77 -13.18 3.59
C ARG A 156 0.84 -13.59 2.11
N PRO A 157 1.27 -14.83 1.80
CA PRO A 157 1.03 -15.42 0.49
C PRO A 157 -0.46 -15.44 0.16
N LEU A 158 -0.81 -15.34 -1.13
CA LEU A 158 -2.17 -15.52 -1.61
C LEU A 158 -2.48 -17.02 -1.67
N ASP A 159 -2.69 -17.62 -0.50
CA ASP A 159 -3.28 -18.96 -0.41
C ASP A 159 -4.82 -18.90 -0.57
N GLU A 160 -5.46 -20.08 -0.64
CA GLU A 160 -6.90 -20.17 -0.83
C GLU A 160 -7.69 -19.46 0.28
N GLN A 161 -7.31 -19.65 1.54
CA GLN A 161 -8.00 -19.07 2.68
C GLN A 161 -7.88 -17.54 2.71
N MET A 162 -6.67 -17.04 2.53
CA MET A 162 -6.42 -15.59 2.54
C MET A 162 -7.08 -14.91 1.35
N THR A 163 -7.02 -15.51 0.16
CA THR A 163 -7.68 -14.98 -1.04
C THR A 163 -9.20 -14.88 -0.84
N LYS A 164 -9.84 -15.92 -0.28
CA LYS A 164 -11.28 -15.87 0.06
C LYS A 164 -11.58 -14.76 1.07
N THR A 165 -10.73 -14.59 2.08
CA THR A 165 -10.89 -13.54 3.09
C THR A 165 -10.79 -12.14 2.47
N LEU A 166 -9.80 -11.89 1.62
CA LEU A 166 -9.61 -10.62 0.94
C LEU A 166 -10.76 -10.32 -0.03
N LEU A 167 -11.15 -11.30 -0.86
CA LEU A 167 -12.27 -11.15 -1.79
C LEU A 167 -13.61 -10.92 -1.06
N ARG A 168 -13.83 -11.54 0.10
CA ARG A 168 -15.01 -11.31 0.92
C ARG A 168 -15.13 -9.84 1.35
N MET A 169 -14.02 -9.21 1.75
CA MET A 169 -13.98 -7.81 2.17
C MET A 169 -14.07 -6.82 1.00
N THR A 170 -13.72 -7.25 -0.21
CA THR A 170 -13.80 -6.43 -1.42
C THR A 170 -15.24 -6.34 -1.89
N LYS A 171 -15.71 -5.15 -2.28
CA LYS A 171 -17.02 -4.97 -2.92
C LYS A 171 -17.06 -5.69 -4.28
N LYS A 172 -18.25 -6.04 -4.73
CA LYS A 172 -18.44 -6.54 -6.09
C LYS A 172 -17.98 -5.50 -7.11
N GLY A 173 -17.19 -5.91 -8.11
CA GLY A 173 -16.56 -5.01 -9.08
C GLY A 173 -15.30 -4.28 -8.57
N GLY A 174 -14.96 -4.44 -7.28
CA GLY A 174 -13.76 -3.89 -6.68
C GLY A 174 -12.49 -4.69 -6.98
N TYR A 175 -11.36 -4.27 -6.41
CA TYR A 175 -10.04 -4.78 -6.79
C TYR A 175 -9.19 -5.18 -5.59
N LEU A 176 -8.40 -6.25 -5.75
CA LEU A 176 -7.22 -6.52 -4.93
C LEU A 176 -5.99 -5.99 -5.67
N ALA A 177 -5.12 -5.28 -4.99
CA ALA A 177 -3.87 -4.73 -5.50
C ALA A 177 -2.71 -5.20 -4.59
N ALA A 178 -2.17 -6.39 -4.90
CA ALA A 178 -1.17 -7.06 -4.09
C ALA A 178 0.26 -6.69 -4.54
N TYR A 179 1.05 -6.11 -3.63
CA TYR A 179 2.47 -5.86 -3.87
C TYR A 179 3.25 -7.17 -3.78
N LYS A 180 3.91 -7.53 -4.85
CA LYS A 180 4.70 -8.76 -4.99
C LYS A 180 6.08 -8.45 -5.57
N ALA A 181 7.01 -9.37 -5.34
CA ALA A 181 8.36 -9.24 -5.89
C ALA A 181 8.50 -10.06 -7.18
N LYS A 182 8.96 -11.29 -7.07
CA LYS A 182 9.38 -12.13 -8.19
C LYS A 182 8.21 -12.72 -8.97
N MET A 183 8.29 -12.69 -10.29
CA MET A 183 7.30 -13.27 -11.18
C MET A 183 7.08 -14.76 -10.95
N ASP A 184 8.14 -15.53 -10.64
CA ASP A 184 8.00 -16.97 -10.42
C ASP A 184 7.15 -17.26 -9.17
N SER A 185 7.35 -16.51 -8.07
CA SER A 185 6.51 -16.63 -6.87
C SER A 185 5.06 -16.22 -7.16
N ILE A 186 4.83 -15.21 -7.99
CA ILE A 186 3.48 -14.82 -8.42
C ILE A 186 2.82 -15.97 -9.16
N LYS A 187 3.50 -16.59 -10.12
CA LYS A 187 2.96 -17.72 -10.88
C LYS A 187 2.57 -18.89 -9.98
N GLU A 188 3.42 -19.22 -9.01
CA GLU A 188 3.14 -20.29 -8.04
C GLU A 188 1.91 -19.97 -7.17
N GLU A 189 1.83 -18.76 -6.60
CA GLU A 189 0.69 -18.32 -5.80
C GLU A 189 -0.61 -18.35 -6.64
N MET A 190 -0.58 -17.78 -7.85
CA MET A 190 -1.77 -17.71 -8.71
C MET A 190 -2.21 -19.09 -9.21
N ALA A 191 -1.27 -20.01 -9.46
CA ALA A 191 -1.61 -21.41 -9.76
C ALA A 191 -2.31 -22.09 -8.59
N GLY A 192 -1.90 -21.81 -7.34
CA GLY A 192 -2.51 -22.34 -6.14
C GLY A 192 -3.95 -21.88 -5.89
N ILE A 193 -4.34 -20.71 -6.40
CA ILE A 193 -5.68 -20.13 -6.22
C ILE A 193 -6.53 -20.09 -7.51
N LYS A 194 -6.12 -20.78 -8.56
CA LYS A 194 -6.78 -20.79 -9.86
C LYS A 194 -8.27 -21.14 -9.81
N GLN A 195 -8.69 -21.93 -8.82
CA GLN A 195 -10.11 -22.29 -8.61
C GLN A 195 -10.97 -21.11 -8.11
N ILE A 196 -10.33 -20.07 -7.54
CA ILE A 196 -11.00 -18.90 -6.95
C ILE A 196 -10.82 -17.67 -7.83
N VAL A 197 -9.64 -17.53 -8.44
CA VAL A 197 -9.26 -16.39 -9.28
C VAL A 197 -8.96 -16.92 -10.67
N SER A 198 -9.86 -16.64 -11.61
CA SER A 198 -9.73 -17.07 -13.02
C SER A 198 -8.87 -16.11 -13.84
N ASP A 199 -8.86 -14.82 -13.48
CA ASP A 199 -8.16 -13.77 -14.21
C ASP A 199 -7.46 -12.79 -13.29
N TYR A 200 -6.27 -12.33 -13.68
CA TYR A 200 -5.49 -11.34 -12.95
C TYR A 200 -4.52 -10.62 -13.90
N GLU A 201 -4.16 -9.41 -13.54
CA GLU A 201 -3.16 -8.60 -14.23
C GLU A 201 -1.89 -8.51 -13.39
N VAL A 202 -0.71 -8.56 -14.03
CA VAL A 202 0.57 -8.30 -13.37
C VAL A 202 1.19 -7.06 -14.00
N ILE A 203 1.34 -6.01 -13.18
CA ILE A 203 1.89 -4.73 -13.59
C ILE A 203 3.29 -4.60 -13.00
N PRO A 204 4.36 -4.59 -13.82
CA PRO A 204 5.72 -4.34 -13.34
C PRO A 204 5.83 -2.95 -12.71
N LEU A 205 6.50 -2.86 -11.57
CA LEU A 205 6.73 -1.61 -10.85
C LEU A 205 8.21 -1.22 -10.95
N ALA A 206 8.48 -0.02 -11.45
CA ALA A 206 9.82 0.57 -11.43
C ALA A 206 10.00 1.33 -10.11
N VAL A 207 10.93 0.87 -9.27
CA VAL A 207 11.26 1.51 -8.00
C VAL A 207 12.61 2.21 -8.15
N PRO A 208 12.66 3.56 -8.09
CA PRO A 208 13.92 4.28 -8.18
C PRO A 208 14.89 3.88 -7.07
N GLY A 209 16.11 3.49 -7.45
CA GLY A 209 17.12 2.95 -6.54
C GLY A 209 17.03 1.45 -6.28
N LEU A 210 16.09 0.73 -6.93
CA LEU A 210 15.96 -0.73 -6.89
C LEU A 210 15.82 -1.31 -8.31
N GLU A 211 16.51 -0.75 -9.28
CA GLU A 211 16.40 -1.13 -10.70
C GLU A 211 16.74 -2.61 -10.96
N ASP A 212 17.62 -3.19 -10.13
CA ASP A 212 18.00 -4.62 -10.19
C ASP A 212 17.04 -5.54 -9.43
N SER A 213 15.97 -5.00 -8.84
CA SER A 213 15.03 -5.76 -8.03
C SER A 213 13.65 -5.81 -8.66
N GLU A 214 13.19 -7.00 -8.93
CA GLU A 214 11.86 -7.23 -9.49
C GLU A 214 10.76 -6.82 -8.50
N ARG A 215 9.85 -5.98 -8.93
CA ARG A 215 8.65 -5.54 -8.20
C ARG A 215 7.44 -5.54 -9.12
N ASN A 216 6.33 -6.00 -8.61
CA ASN A 216 5.09 -6.16 -9.37
C ASN A 216 3.88 -5.81 -8.51
N LEU A 217 2.84 -5.29 -9.15
CA LEU A 217 1.50 -5.21 -8.58
C LEU A 217 0.61 -6.26 -9.26
N VAL A 218 0.11 -7.21 -8.48
CA VAL A 218 -0.89 -8.18 -8.95
C VAL A 218 -2.26 -7.59 -8.69
N VAL A 219 -3.04 -7.41 -9.76
CA VAL A 219 -4.39 -6.86 -9.70
C VAL A 219 -5.39 -7.96 -10.00
N ILE A 220 -6.34 -8.17 -9.09
CA ILE A 220 -7.45 -9.12 -9.21
C ILE A 220 -8.75 -8.34 -9.09
N LYS A 221 -9.65 -8.46 -10.05
CA LYS A 221 -10.99 -7.89 -9.97
C LYS A 221 -11.95 -8.89 -9.34
N LYS A 222 -12.74 -8.45 -8.36
CA LYS A 222 -13.85 -9.25 -7.83
C LYS A 222 -15.05 -9.13 -8.76
N GLU A 223 -15.57 -10.24 -9.21
CA GLU A 223 -16.79 -10.32 -10.02
C GLU A 223 -18.07 -10.30 -9.18
#